data_a15c530cb3ae051ac0bd9e1c2b43a421
#
_entry.id   a15c530cb3ae051ac0bd9e1c2b43a421
#
_cell.length_a   1.000
_cell.length_b   1.000
_cell.length_c   1.000
_cell.angle_alpha   90.00
_cell.angle_beta   90.00
_cell.angle_gamma   90.00
#
_symmetry.space_group_name_H-M   'P 1'
#
loop_
_entity.id
_entity.type
_entity.pdbx_description
1 polymer ?
#
loop_
_entity_poly.entity_id
_entity_poly.type
_entity_poly.pdbx_seq_one_letter_code
_entity_poly.pdbx_strand_id
1 'polypeptide(L)'
;PAEYVDLLITPLSKLDINSRTLRAFRKYNIYQLEDLLRFIKYNGFEALYQMPGIGTKSIEQLYEKLKDKKILVDQDTCFLFPYLFV
;
A
#
# COMPACT_ATOMS: atom_id res chain seq x y z
N PRO A 1 -6.55 -17.38 -6.09
CA PRO A 1 -7.63 -17.62 -5.14
C PRO A 1 -8.52 -16.40 -4.97
N ALA A 2 -9.81 -16.65 -4.74
CA ALA A 2 -10.81 -15.58 -4.64
C ALA A 2 -10.50 -14.62 -3.49
N GLU A 3 -9.98 -15.13 -2.37
CA GLU A 3 -9.64 -14.29 -1.22
C GLU A 3 -8.49 -13.32 -1.54
N TYR A 4 -7.59 -13.67 -2.46
CA TYR A 4 -6.54 -12.76 -2.88
C TYR A 4 -7.10 -11.63 -3.73
N VAL A 5 -8.06 -11.95 -4.61
CA VAL A 5 -8.74 -10.92 -5.40
C VAL A 5 -9.49 -9.96 -4.47
N ASP A 6 -10.23 -10.50 -3.50
CA ASP A 6 -10.97 -9.67 -2.55
C ASP A 6 -10.04 -8.76 -1.75
N LEU A 7 -8.87 -9.27 -1.36
CA LEU A 7 -7.89 -8.47 -0.63
C LEU A 7 -7.31 -7.37 -1.53
N LEU A 8 -6.96 -7.71 -2.76
CA LEU A 8 -6.35 -6.76 -3.69
C LEU A 8 -7.27 -5.59 -4.04
N ILE A 9 -8.57 -5.82 -4.15
CA ILE A 9 -9.53 -4.75 -4.48
C ILE A 9 -10.03 -4.00 -3.24
N THR A 10 -9.55 -4.36 -2.05
CA THR A 10 -9.97 -3.68 -0.83
C THR A 10 -9.58 -2.21 -0.88
N PRO A 11 -10.55 -1.29 -0.68
CA PRO A 11 -10.21 0.13 -0.61
C PRO A 11 -9.26 0.40 0.55
N LEU A 12 -8.26 1.22 0.31
CA LEU A 12 -7.30 1.58 1.37
C LEU A 12 -7.98 2.28 2.55
N SER A 13 -9.12 2.94 2.31
CA SER A 13 -9.91 3.58 3.36
C SER A 13 -10.41 2.59 4.41
N LYS A 14 -10.44 1.30 4.10
CA LYS A 14 -10.87 0.25 5.02
C LYS A 14 -9.72 -0.37 5.81
N LEU A 15 -8.50 0.08 5.60
CA LEU A 15 -7.31 -0.50 6.23
C LEU A 15 -6.76 0.36 7.36
N ASP A 16 -7.57 1.29 7.87
CA ASP A 16 -7.20 2.16 9.00
C ASP A 16 -5.96 3.00 8.70
N ILE A 17 -5.93 3.56 7.48
CA ILE A 17 -4.88 4.49 7.06
C ILE A 17 -5.41 5.90 7.26
N ASN A 18 -4.57 6.82 7.78
CA ASN A 18 -5.04 8.16 8.08
C ASN A 18 -5.48 8.90 6.81
N SER A 19 -6.41 9.85 6.99
CA SER A 19 -7.05 10.53 5.86
C SER A 19 -6.09 11.39 5.04
N ARG A 20 -5.05 11.93 5.67
CA ARG A 20 -4.03 12.71 4.97
C ARG A 20 -3.26 11.84 3.99
N THR A 21 -2.87 10.65 4.44
CA THR A 21 -2.16 9.69 3.58
C THR A 21 -3.06 9.23 2.44
N LEU A 22 -4.32 8.92 2.73
CA LEU A 22 -5.28 8.53 1.69
C LEU A 22 -5.47 9.64 0.65
N ARG A 23 -5.54 10.88 1.11
CA ARG A 23 -5.72 12.02 0.20
C ARG A 23 -4.51 12.18 -0.72
N ALA A 24 -3.31 12.03 -0.17
CA ALA A 24 -2.09 12.10 -0.97
C ALA A 24 -2.03 10.96 -1.99
N PHE A 25 -2.39 9.74 -1.57
CA PHE A 25 -2.42 8.59 -2.47
C PHE A 25 -3.37 8.79 -3.65
N ARG A 26 -4.53 9.41 -3.42
CA ARG A 26 -5.49 9.66 -4.51
C ARG A 26 -4.90 10.50 -5.64
N LYS A 27 -3.97 11.38 -5.33
CA LYS A 27 -3.30 12.19 -6.36
C LYS A 27 -2.43 11.34 -7.29
N TYR A 28 -2.09 10.12 -6.86
CA TYR A 28 -1.30 9.17 -7.65
C TYR A 28 -2.16 8.01 -8.15
N ASN A 29 -3.49 8.14 -8.05
CA ASN A 29 -4.44 7.09 -8.44
C ASN A 29 -4.27 5.82 -7.63
N ILE A 30 -3.89 5.95 -6.37
CA ILE A 30 -3.74 4.83 -5.44
C ILE A 30 -4.97 4.83 -4.52
N TYR A 31 -5.92 3.93 -4.80
CA TYR A 31 -7.20 3.84 -4.11
C TYR A 31 -7.41 2.51 -3.40
N GLN A 32 -6.96 1.42 -4.01
CA GLN A 32 -7.12 0.07 -3.52
C GLN A 32 -5.78 -0.50 -3.11
N LEU A 33 -5.80 -1.59 -2.34
CA LEU A 33 -4.58 -2.24 -1.91
C LEU A 33 -3.71 -2.62 -3.12
N GLU A 34 -4.32 -3.14 -4.21
CA GLU A 34 -3.56 -3.51 -5.40
C GLU A 34 -2.78 -2.33 -5.98
N ASP A 35 -3.36 -1.12 -5.93
CA ASP A 35 -2.67 0.08 -6.45
C ASP A 35 -1.42 0.38 -5.64
N LEU A 36 -1.53 0.31 -4.32
CA LEU A 36 -0.40 0.55 -3.43
C LEU A 36 0.69 -0.51 -3.61
N LEU A 37 0.30 -1.77 -3.66
CA LEU A 37 1.25 -2.86 -3.83
C LEU A 37 1.93 -2.80 -5.19
N ARG A 38 1.19 -2.41 -6.24
CA ARG A 38 1.77 -2.23 -7.58
C ARG A 38 2.81 -1.12 -7.56
N PHE A 39 2.51 -0.01 -6.87
CA PHE A 39 3.47 1.08 -6.72
C PHE A 39 4.74 0.59 -6.02
N ILE A 40 4.59 -0.14 -4.92
CA ILE A 40 5.73 -0.67 -4.16
C ILE A 40 6.55 -1.64 -5.02
N LYS A 41 5.86 -2.51 -5.75
CA LYS A 41 6.54 -3.52 -6.59
C LYS A 41 7.43 -2.87 -7.65
N TYR A 42 6.96 -1.78 -8.25
CA TYR A 42 7.68 -1.17 -9.37
C TYR A 42 8.63 -0.05 -8.98
N ASN A 43 8.40 0.60 -7.84
CA ASN A 43 9.19 1.75 -7.43
C ASN A 43 9.99 1.53 -6.16
N GLY A 44 9.67 0.46 -5.41
CA GLY A 44 10.22 0.23 -4.08
C GLY A 44 9.44 0.98 -3.01
N PHE A 45 9.39 0.42 -1.82
CA PHE A 45 8.69 1.05 -0.69
C PHE A 45 9.27 2.43 -0.38
N GLU A 46 10.59 2.59 -0.50
CA GLU A 46 11.28 3.84 -0.21
C GLU A 46 10.72 5.02 -1.02
N ALA A 47 10.19 4.76 -2.21
CA ALA A 47 9.61 5.81 -3.03
C ALA A 47 8.42 6.49 -2.37
N LEU A 48 7.74 5.83 -1.43
CA LEU A 48 6.62 6.43 -0.70
C LEU A 48 7.07 7.63 0.12
N TYR A 49 8.32 7.63 0.61
CA TYR A 49 8.84 8.75 1.39
C TYR A 49 9.04 10.01 0.54
N GLN A 50 9.02 9.88 -0.78
CA GLN A 50 9.19 11.00 -1.70
C GLN A 50 7.86 11.65 -2.08
N MET A 51 6.73 11.07 -1.69
CA MET A 51 5.42 11.61 -2.04
C MET A 51 5.12 12.88 -1.25
N PRO A 52 4.82 14.00 -1.93
CA PRO A 52 4.43 15.22 -1.24
C PRO A 52 3.14 14.99 -0.42
N GLY A 53 3.08 15.61 0.73
CA GLY A 53 1.89 15.57 1.58
C GLY A 53 1.82 14.40 2.53
N ILE A 54 2.83 13.51 2.54
CA ILE A 54 2.88 12.40 3.49
C ILE A 54 4.18 12.50 4.27
N GLY A 55 4.07 12.56 5.61
CA GLY A 55 5.24 12.61 6.47
C GLY A 55 5.86 11.24 6.69
N THR A 56 7.11 11.22 7.09
CA THR A 56 7.86 9.99 7.38
C THR A 56 7.13 9.11 8.38
N LYS A 57 6.59 9.70 9.44
CA LYS A 57 5.89 8.95 10.48
C LYS A 57 4.66 8.24 9.95
N SER A 58 3.92 8.88 9.03
CA SER A 58 2.75 8.26 8.41
C SER A 58 3.14 7.06 7.56
N ILE A 59 4.25 7.13 6.85
CA ILE A 59 4.74 6.00 6.07
C ILE A 59 5.19 4.86 6.98
N GLU A 60 5.86 5.18 8.08
CA GLU A 60 6.25 4.16 9.06
C GLU A 60 5.03 3.47 9.67
N GLN A 61 3.99 4.23 9.99
CA GLN A 61 2.73 3.66 10.50
C GLN A 61 2.05 2.78 9.47
N LEU A 62 2.06 3.20 8.22
CA LEU A 62 1.53 2.40 7.11
C LEU A 62 2.26 1.05 7.03
N TYR A 63 3.57 1.08 7.08
CA TYR A 63 4.38 -0.12 7.03
C TYR A 63 4.02 -1.08 8.17
N GLU A 64 3.94 -0.56 9.39
CA GLU A 64 3.59 -1.39 10.55
C GLU A 64 2.20 -2.02 10.41
N LYS A 65 1.23 -1.28 9.89
CA LYS A 65 -0.11 -1.82 9.67
C LYS A 65 -0.13 -2.92 8.63
N LEU A 66 0.60 -2.74 7.54
CA LEU A 66 0.65 -3.76 6.50
C LEU A 66 1.39 -5.01 6.97
N LYS A 67 2.40 -4.85 7.82
CA LYS A 67 3.07 -5.99 8.45
C LYS A 67 2.16 -6.71 9.43
N ASP A 68 1.46 -5.96 10.28
CA ASP A 68 0.56 -6.55 11.27
C ASP A 68 -0.56 -7.33 10.60
N LYS A 69 -1.03 -6.89 9.45
CA LYS A 69 -2.04 -7.60 8.67
C LYS A 69 -1.44 -8.72 7.83
N LYS A 70 -0.13 -8.94 7.92
CA LYS A 70 0.62 -9.95 7.19
C LYS A 70 0.56 -9.79 5.68
N ILE A 71 0.33 -8.56 5.23
CA ILE A 71 0.36 -8.21 3.80
C ILE A 71 1.79 -8.07 3.34
N LEU A 72 2.61 -7.33 4.10
CA LEU A 72 4.05 -7.22 3.83
C LEU A 72 4.84 -8.10 4.80
N VAL A 73 5.87 -8.75 4.30
CA VAL A 73 6.88 -9.43 5.11
C VAL A 73 7.92 -8.41 5.54
N ASP A 74 8.41 -7.62 4.58
CA ASP A 74 9.25 -6.45 4.80
C ASP A 74 8.84 -5.38 3.80
N GLN A 75 9.62 -4.30 3.68
CA GLN A 75 9.23 -3.16 2.84
C GLN A 75 8.97 -3.54 1.39
N ASP A 76 9.70 -4.51 0.85
CA ASP A 76 9.64 -4.84 -0.57
C ASP A 76 9.27 -6.29 -0.84
N THR A 77 8.73 -7.00 0.16
CA THR A 77 8.36 -8.40 0.02
C THR A 77 6.89 -8.61 0.39
N CYS A 78 6.13 -9.12 -0.56
CA CYS A 78 4.71 -9.35 -0.39
C CYS A 78 4.29 -10.59 -1.17
N PHE A 79 3.54 -11.48 -0.52
CA PHE A 79 3.07 -12.71 -1.18
C PHE A 79 2.11 -12.42 -2.33
N LEU A 80 1.52 -11.22 -2.39
CA LEU A 80 0.57 -10.84 -3.43
C LEU A 80 1.24 -10.30 -4.69
N PHE A 81 2.54 -9.99 -4.65
CA PHE A 81 3.23 -9.43 -5.81
C PHE A 81 3.08 -10.28 -7.08
N PRO A 82 3.16 -11.63 -7.02
CA PRO A 82 2.98 -12.43 -8.24
C PRO A 82 1.59 -12.34 -8.87
N TYR A 83 0.60 -11.86 -8.13
CA TYR A 83 -0.78 -11.79 -8.60
C TYR A 83 -1.14 -10.39 -9.11
N LEU A 84 -0.20 -9.46 -9.13
CA LEU A 84 -0.45 -8.11 -9.63
C LEU A 84 -0.23 -8.09 -11.14
N PHE A 85 -1.24 -7.61 -11.85
CA PHE A 85 -1.12 -7.38 -13.28
C PHE A 85 -0.56 -5.99 -13.51
N VAL A 86 0.29 -5.87 -14.49
CA VAL A 86 0.95 -4.62 -14.83
C VAL A 86 -0.01 -3.69 -15.54
#